data_ba610bc8f677f39fdcb8566a7320040c
#
_entry.id   ba610bc8f677f39fdcb8566a7320040c
#
_cell.length_a   1.000
_cell.length_b   1.000
_cell.length_c   1.000
_cell.angle_alpha   90.00
_cell.angle_beta   90.00
_cell.angle_gamma   90.00
#
_symmetry.space_group_name_H-M   'P 1'
#
loop_
_entity.id
_entity.type
_entity.pdbx_description
1 polymer ?
#
loop_
_entity_poly.entity_id
_entity_poly.type
_entity_poly.pdbx_seq_one_letter_code
_entity_poly.pdbx_strand_id
1 'polypeptide(L)'
;MRTTFIATGDSFITRRIPDKGYSGFEDLKTLIEKHDVRFTNLEMTFHDDEAFPAAASGGTWAVSEPAMLDDMKRYGFNLFNTANNHSGDFGQLGVLATIRHLKERNMVFAGTGATLQEASKACYLETPQARVALIGATSNLDPAAIAGGQGFRMKGRPGLNPLRYKTIYHVDRETFEMVNRMAKLLHINDYQELTIELGYAAPLAKNIACFGIYHFVLDSQNFVETIPDPIDEERILDEIQEAKRQADIVLFSLHTHEMVGKDFFSIPEFISTISHKAIDAGASVVIGHGPHMLRGVEAYHGGVIFHSLGNFLFQTETIASQPYDAFVKMHLSQDTRVGEYMDNRSKNGTVGYPVMPDIWNAFAASWTLENGELQNVKLYPIELGQHSSRAQRGWPRLSGSNETLEKIRLLSEKLGTKIKIENGIGTVELK
;
A
#
# COMPACT_ATOMS: atom_id res chain seq x y z
N MET A 1 -0.04 -21.16 -22.97
CA MET A 1 -0.98 -20.18 -22.37
C MET A 1 -0.24 -18.84 -22.28
N ARG A 2 -0.84 -17.76 -22.80
CA ARG A 2 -0.25 -16.42 -22.80
C ARG A 2 -1.25 -15.43 -22.22
N THR A 3 -0.92 -14.78 -21.13
CA THR A 3 -1.77 -13.80 -20.43
C THR A 3 -1.00 -12.50 -20.27
N THR A 4 -1.64 -11.38 -20.55
CA THR A 4 -1.05 -10.04 -20.49
C THR A 4 -1.58 -9.26 -19.32
N PHE A 5 -0.71 -8.49 -18.65
CA PHE A 5 -0.99 -7.76 -17.42
C PHE A 5 -0.58 -6.31 -17.54
N ILE A 6 -1.34 -5.45 -16.87
CA ILE A 6 -0.93 -4.10 -16.54
C ILE A 6 -1.32 -3.80 -15.10
N ALA A 7 -0.41 -3.17 -14.35
CA ALA A 7 -0.64 -2.71 -12.99
C ALA A 7 -0.29 -1.24 -12.86
N THR A 8 -1.06 -0.55 -12.03
CA THR A 8 -0.82 0.81 -11.59
C THR A 8 -0.82 0.87 -10.07
N GLY A 9 -0.28 1.95 -9.50
CA GLY A 9 -0.21 2.14 -8.06
C GLY A 9 -1.50 2.68 -7.43
N ASP A 10 -1.36 3.66 -6.55
CA ASP A 10 -2.44 4.16 -5.70
C ASP A 10 -3.46 4.99 -6.45
N SER A 11 -4.72 4.63 -6.30
CA SER A 11 -5.86 5.33 -6.88
C SER A 11 -6.67 6.03 -5.78
N PHE A 12 -6.32 7.30 -5.54
CA PHE A 12 -7.02 8.21 -4.65
C PHE A 12 -7.95 9.11 -5.48
N ILE A 13 -9.19 8.68 -5.70
CA ILE A 13 -10.16 9.32 -6.60
C ILE A 13 -11.26 10.06 -5.82
N THR A 14 -11.42 11.36 -6.05
CA THR A 14 -12.44 12.19 -5.40
C THR A 14 -13.29 13.00 -6.38
N ARG A 15 -12.98 12.91 -7.66
CA ARG A 15 -13.71 13.64 -8.73
C ARG A 15 -14.09 12.68 -9.83
N ARG A 16 -15.31 12.83 -10.33
CA ARG A 16 -15.81 12.07 -11.49
C ARG A 16 -15.00 12.41 -12.74
N ILE A 17 -14.69 11.40 -13.51
CA ILE A 17 -14.13 11.61 -14.86
C ILE A 17 -15.19 12.33 -15.70
N PRO A 18 -14.89 13.48 -16.32
CA PRO A 18 -15.83 14.14 -17.23
C PRO A 18 -16.34 13.20 -18.32
N ASP A 19 -17.54 13.40 -18.83
CA ASP A 19 -18.12 12.51 -19.85
C ASP A 19 -17.23 12.34 -21.07
N LYS A 20 -16.59 13.43 -21.51
CA LYS A 20 -15.63 13.44 -22.65
C LYS A 20 -14.20 13.05 -22.25
N GLY A 21 -14.00 12.58 -21.01
CA GLY A 21 -12.66 12.36 -20.46
C GLY A 21 -11.95 13.68 -20.12
N TYR A 22 -10.65 13.57 -19.88
CA TYR A 22 -9.70 14.67 -19.67
C TYR A 22 -8.49 14.44 -20.60
N SER A 23 -7.62 15.43 -20.76
CA SER A 23 -6.42 15.31 -21.63
C SER A 23 -5.52 14.14 -21.18
N GLY A 24 -5.34 13.12 -22.02
CA GLY A 24 -4.56 11.89 -21.76
C GLY A 24 -5.39 10.71 -21.25
N PHE A 25 -6.70 10.87 -21.00
CA PHE A 25 -7.55 9.78 -20.52
C PHE A 25 -7.64 8.62 -21.54
N GLU A 26 -7.93 8.91 -22.80
CA GLU A 26 -8.09 7.88 -23.84
C GLU A 26 -6.80 7.13 -24.15
N ASP A 27 -5.63 7.78 -24.04
CA ASP A 27 -4.34 7.14 -24.23
C ASP A 27 -4.07 6.11 -23.12
N LEU A 28 -4.32 6.49 -21.86
CA LEU A 28 -4.21 5.58 -20.72
C LEU A 28 -5.22 4.45 -20.78
N LYS A 29 -6.48 4.75 -21.05
CA LYS A 29 -7.54 3.75 -21.22
C LYS A 29 -7.15 2.74 -22.30
N THR A 30 -6.71 3.23 -23.46
CA THR A 30 -6.27 2.37 -24.58
C THR A 30 -5.09 1.48 -24.17
N LEU A 31 -4.13 2.02 -23.41
CA LEU A 31 -3.01 1.23 -22.89
C LEU A 31 -3.50 0.16 -21.92
N ILE A 32 -4.37 0.52 -20.98
CA ILE A 32 -4.88 -0.40 -19.95
C ILE A 32 -5.72 -1.50 -20.60
N GLU A 33 -6.66 -1.17 -21.48
CA GLU A 33 -7.60 -2.12 -22.10
C GLU A 33 -6.93 -3.14 -23.05
N LYS A 34 -5.69 -2.91 -23.48
CA LYS A 34 -4.90 -3.88 -24.28
C LYS A 34 -4.50 -5.14 -23.52
N HIS A 35 -4.67 -5.16 -22.20
CA HIS A 35 -4.23 -6.26 -21.35
C HIS A 35 -5.41 -7.05 -20.79
N ASP A 36 -5.20 -8.33 -20.52
CA ASP A 36 -6.23 -9.24 -19.98
C ASP A 36 -6.52 -8.94 -18.51
N VAL A 37 -5.47 -8.70 -17.72
CA VAL A 37 -5.52 -8.39 -16.29
C VAL A 37 -5.05 -6.96 -16.05
N ARG A 38 -5.88 -6.16 -15.39
CA ARG A 38 -5.72 -4.72 -15.28
C ARG A 38 -5.94 -4.30 -13.81
N PHE A 39 -4.83 -4.11 -13.11
CA PHE A 39 -4.78 -3.93 -11.66
C PHE A 39 -4.58 -2.47 -11.26
N THR A 40 -5.21 -2.08 -10.14
CA THR A 40 -4.89 -0.87 -9.37
C THR A 40 -5.19 -1.04 -7.88
N ASN A 41 -4.52 -0.26 -7.01
CA ASN A 41 -4.88 -0.15 -5.59
C ASN A 41 -5.94 0.92 -5.38
N LEU A 42 -7.08 0.56 -4.78
CA LEU A 42 -8.13 1.50 -4.36
C LEU A 42 -7.82 2.04 -2.97
N GLU A 43 -7.16 3.19 -2.89
CA GLU A 43 -6.68 3.78 -1.64
C GLU A 43 -7.71 4.74 -1.03
N MET A 44 -8.93 4.24 -0.85
CA MET A 44 -10.06 5.00 -0.31
C MET A 44 -11.13 4.10 0.31
N THR A 45 -11.98 4.72 1.11
CA THR A 45 -13.27 4.17 1.53
C THR A 45 -14.37 4.70 0.62
N PHE A 46 -15.30 3.84 0.18
CA PHE A 46 -16.41 4.20 -0.70
C PHE A 46 -17.74 3.97 -0.01
N HIS A 47 -18.46 5.06 0.31
CA HIS A 47 -19.80 5.01 0.90
C HIS A 47 -20.52 6.36 0.80
N ASP A 48 -21.84 6.32 0.92
CA ASP A 48 -22.76 7.48 0.95
C ASP A 48 -23.30 7.66 2.37
N ASP A 49 -22.52 8.26 3.27
CA ASP A 49 -22.88 8.52 4.69
C ASP A 49 -23.31 7.27 5.49
N GLU A 50 -22.88 6.07 5.07
CA GLU A 50 -23.25 4.80 5.71
C GLU A 50 -22.37 4.42 6.89
N ALA A 51 -21.31 5.20 7.14
CA ALA A 51 -20.31 4.93 8.15
C ALA A 51 -19.86 6.19 8.88
N PHE A 52 -19.26 6.00 10.03
CA PHE A 52 -18.72 7.07 10.84
C PHE A 52 -17.20 7.16 10.69
N PRO A 53 -16.62 8.37 10.72
CA PRO A 53 -15.16 8.51 10.72
C PRO A 53 -14.56 7.80 11.94
N ALA A 54 -13.48 7.06 11.73
CA ALA A 54 -12.69 6.49 12.81
C ALA A 54 -11.94 7.59 13.58
N ALA A 55 -11.54 7.32 14.82
CA ALA A 55 -10.77 8.26 15.63
C ALA A 55 -9.38 8.57 15.06
N ALA A 56 -8.87 7.70 14.19
CA ALA A 56 -7.62 7.88 13.45
C ALA A 56 -7.86 7.61 11.95
N SER A 57 -6.97 8.13 11.12
CA SER A 57 -7.00 7.91 9.68
C SER A 57 -5.61 7.62 9.14
N GLY A 58 -5.52 7.13 7.92
CA GLY A 58 -4.27 6.92 7.19
C GLY A 58 -3.51 8.21 6.82
N GLY A 59 -3.93 9.36 7.33
CA GLY A 59 -3.32 10.68 7.10
C GLY A 59 -4.33 11.79 6.82
N THR A 60 -5.38 11.46 6.10
CA THR A 60 -6.62 12.23 5.94
C THR A 60 -7.76 11.22 5.86
N TRP A 61 -8.97 11.56 6.30
CA TRP A 61 -10.10 10.65 6.14
C TRP A 61 -10.49 10.57 4.67
N ALA A 62 -10.10 9.49 4.02
CA ALA A 62 -10.26 9.28 2.59
C ALA A 62 -11.60 8.61 2.28
N VAL A 63 -12.56 9.39 1.84
CA VAL A 63 -13.89 8.93 1.43
C VAL A 63 -14.27 9.47 0.06
N SER A 64 -14.93 8.63 -0.72
CA SER A 64 -15.54 8.99 -1.99
C SER A 64 -16.91 8.35 -2.16
N GLU A 65 -17.75 9.00 -2.95
CA GLU A 65 -19.03 8.44 -3.38
C GLU A 65 -18.80 7.12 -4.16
N PRO A 66 -19.64 6.10 -3.97
CA PRO A 66 -19.54 4.82 -4.68
C PRO A 66 -19.56 4.94 -6.21
N ALA A 67 -20.11 6.02 -6.75
CA ALA A 67 -20.08 6.31 -8.18
C ALA A 67 -18.66 6.45 -8.75
N MET A 68 -17.66 6.77 -7.94
CA MET A 68 -16.25 6.82 -8.38
C MET A 68 -15.71 5.44 -8.78
N LEU A 69 -16.27 4.37 -8.24
CA LEU A 69 -15.94 2.98 -8.64
C LEU A 69 -16.30 2.72 -10.12
N ASP A 70 -17.36 3.35 -10.61
CA ASP A 70 -17.72 3.25 -12.03
C ASP A 70 -16.69 3.95 -12.91
N ASP A 71 -16.06 5.03 -12.44
CA ASP A 71 -14.98 5.71 -13.15
C ASP A 71 -13.70 4.86 -13.17
N MET A 72 -13.42 4.06 -12.14
CA MET A 72 -12.33 3.07 -12.18
C MET A 72 -12.55 2.01 -13.28
N LYS A 73 -13.79 1.58 -13.47
CA LYS A 73 -14.17 0.71 -14.59
C LYS A 73 -14.05 1.40 -15.95
N ARG A 74 -14.27 2.73 -16.03
CA ARG A 74 -14.07 3.49 -17.29
C ARG A 74 -12.62 3.52 -17.76
N TYR A 75 -11.63 3.40 -16.86
CA TYR A 75 -10.23 3.18 -17.23
C TYR A 75 -9.98 1.77 -17.77
N GLY A 76 -10.90 0.85 -17.55
CA GLY A 76 -10.77 -0.56 -17.94
C GLY A 76 -10.26 -1.49 -16.85
N PHE A 77 -10.01 -1.03 -15.62
CA PHE A 77 -9.55 -1.90 -14.53
C PHE A 77 -10.55 -3.01 -14.20
N ASN A 78 -10.02 -4.21 -13.91
CA ASN A 78 -10.82 -5.40 -13.59
C ASN A 78 -10.33 -6.18 -12.37
N LEU A 79 -9.22 -5.76 -11.73
CA LEU A 79 -8.66 -6.39 -10.55
C LEU A 79 -8.17 -5.31 -9.57
N PHE A 80 -8.55 -5.42 -8.28
CA PHE A 80 -8.35 -4.35 -7.32
C PHE A 80 -7.77 -4.84 -6.00
N ASN A 81 -6.85 -4.07 -5.41
CA ASN A 81 -6.50 -4.20 -4.01
C ASN A 81 -7.29 -3.18 -3.18
N THR A 82 -7.69 -3.60 -1.97
CA THR A 82 -8.37 -2.75 -1.00
C THR A 82 -7.69 -2.74 0.38
N ALA A 83 -6.58 -3.46 0.56
CA ALA A 83 -5.79 -3.44 1.79
C ALA A 83 -4.79 -2.28 1.74
N ASN A 84 -5.09 -1.18 2.44
CA ASN A 84 -4.23 -0.02 2.56
C ASN A 84 -4.53 0.77 3.85
N ASN A 85 -3.76 1.82 4.13
CA ASN A 85 -3.91 2.66 5.33
C ASN A 85 -5.25 3.39 5.41
N HIS A 86 -5.94 3.61 4.28
CA HIS A 86 -7.23 4.29 4.21
C HIS A 86 -8.45 3.35 4.32
N SER A 87 -8.25 2.03 4.29
CA SER A 87 -9.36 1.07 4.35
C SER A 87 -10.20 1.20 5.62
N GLY A 88 -9.58 1.62 6.74
CA GLY A 88 -10.20 1.74 8.04
C GLY A 88 -10.65 3.14 8.44
N ASP A 89 -10.51 4.15 7.58
CA ASP A 89 -10.79 5.56 7.90
C ASP A 89 -12.22 5.83 8.38
N PHE A 90 -13.16 4.95 8.02
CA PHE A 90 -14.55 4.98 8.47
C PHE A 90 -14.95 3.70 9.24
N GLY A 91 -13.98 3.08 9.93
CA GLY A 91 -14.19 1.91 10.79
C GLY A 91 -14.78 0.71 10.06
N GLN A 92 -15.32 -0.23 10.83
CA GLN A 92 -15.85 -1.49 10.30
C GLN A 92 -17.05 -1.29 9.34
N LEU A 93 -17.88 -0.27 9.59
CA LEU A 93 -19.02 0.03 8.71
C LEU A 93 -18.54 0.56 7.35
N GLY A 94 -17.49 1.39 7.32
CA GLY A 94 -16.87 1.87 6.07
C GLY A 94 -16.28 0.75 5.26
N VAL A 95 -15.59 -0.21 5.91
CA VAL A 95 -15.08 -1.42 5.25
C VAL A 95 -16.24 -2.23 4.63
N LEU A 96 -17.30 -2.48 5.40
CA LEU A 96 -18.46 -3.26 4.89
C LEU A 96 -19.21 -2.52 3.78
N ALA A 97 -19.36 -1.20 3.87
CA ALA A 97 -19.99 -0.39 2.82
C ALA A 97 -19.16 -0.47 1.52
N THR A 98 -17.84 -0.28 1.61
CA THR A 98 -16.93 -0.41 0.47
C THR A 98 -17.03 -1.79 -0.18
N ILE A 99 -16.98 -2.87 0.62
CA ILE A 99 -17.14 -4.26 0.14
C ILE A 99 -18.48 -4.44 -0.59
N ARG A 100 -19.58 -3.92 -0.04
CA ARG A 100 -20.89 -4.00 -0.67
C ARG A 100 -20.92 -3.31 -2.01
N HIS A 101 -20.44 -2.05 -2.09
CA HIS A 101 -20.43 -1.27 -3.34
C HIS A 101 -19.54 -1.88 -4.42
N LEU A 102 -18.44 -2.53 -4.06
CA LEU A 102 -17.60 -3.30 -4.98
C LEU A 102 -18.34 -4.53 -5.52
N LYS A 103 -19.00 -5.30 -4.64
CA LYS A 103 -19.78 -6.49 -5.02
C LYS A 103 -20.98 -6.15 -5.91
N GLU A 104 -21.73 -5.09 -5.60
CA GLU A 104 -22.84 -4.59 -6.42
C GLU A 104 -22.40 -4.22 -7.86
N ARG A 105 -21.14 -3.84 -8.03
CA ARG A 105 -20.54 -3.51 -9.34
C ARG A 105 -19.81 -4.68 -10.00
N ASN A 106 -19.86 -5.88 -9.40
CA ASN A 106 -19.14 -7.07 -9.86
C ASN A 106 -17.62 -6.80 -10.01
N MET A 107 -17.02 -6.03 -9.11
CA MET A 107 -15.59 -5.77 -9.09
C MET A 107 -14.86 -6.88 -8.32
N VAL A 108 -13.76 -7.39 -8.89
CA VAL A 108 -12.92 -8.43 -8.28
C VAL A 108 -11.85 -7.77 -7.43
N PHE A 109 -11.85 -8.01 -6.13
CA PHE A 109 -10.95 -7.34 -5.19
C PHE A 109 -10.46 -8.28 -4.08
N ALA A 110 -9.30 -7.96 -3.50
CA ALA A 110 -8.71 -8.64 -2.34
C ALA A 110 -8.25 -7.65 -1.28
N GLY A 111 -8.02 -8.13 -0.06
CA GLY A 111 -7.33 -7.40 1.00
C GLY A 111 -8.23 -6.87 2.11
N THR A 112 -9.56 -6.81 1.94
CA THR A 112 -10.53 -6.47 2.99
C THR A 112 -11.63 -7.51 3.07
N GLY A 113 -12.21 -7.69 4.26
CA GLY A 113 -13.27 -8.68 4.48
C GLY A 113 -14.10 -8.39 5.73
N ALA A 114 -15.20 -9.10 5.90
CA ALA A 114 -16.02 -9.07 7.11
C ALA A 114 -15.35 -9.80 8.29
N THR A 115 -14.33 -10.61 8.02
CA THR A 115 -13.49 -11.32 8.99
C THR A 115 -12.05 -11.38 8.48
N LEU A 116 -11.09 -11.76 9.33
CA LEU A 116 -9.72 -12.00 8.90
C LEU A 116 -9.62 -13.09 7.84
N GLN A 117 -10.43 -14.15 7.97
CA GLN A 117 -10.47 -15.22 6.99
C GLN A 117 -10.91 -14.74 5.60
N GLU A 118 -11.85 -13.79 5.52
CA GLU A 118 -12.26 -13.19 4.25
C GLU A 118 -11.22 -12.20 3.74
N ALA A 119 -10.68 -11.34 4.61
CA ALA A 119 -9.70 -10.31 4.22
C ALA A 119 -8.40 -10.92 3.69
N SER A 120 -7.98 -12.09 4.22
CA SER A 120 -6.74 -12.78 3.81
C SER A 120 -6.89 -13.59 2.55
N LYS A 121 -8.11 -14.02 2.19
CA LYS A 121 -8.33 -14.89 1.04
C LYS A 121 -7.99 -14.25 -0.28
N ALA A 122 -7.44 -15.07 -1.17
CA ALA A 122 -7.29 -14.70 -2.57
C ALA A 122 -8.66 -14.45 -3.22
N CYS A 123 -8.76 -13.42 -4.04
CA CYS A 123 -9.81 -13.31 -5.04
C CYS A 123 -9.33 -13.88 -6.37
N TYR A 124 -10.28 -14.27 -7.23
CA TYR A 124 -9.98 -14.90 -8.51
C TYR A 124 -10.64 -14.13 -9.64
N LEU A 125 -9.82 -13.76 -10.63
CA LEU A 125 -10.26 -13.17 -11.89
C LEU A 125 -10.15 -14.23 -12.99
N GLU A 126 -11.29 -14.55 -13.60
CA GLU A 126 -11.32 -15.41 -14.77
C GLU A 126 -11.06 -14.60 -16.03
N THR A 127 -10.08 -15.00 -16.82
CA THR A 127 -9.82 -14.48 -18.18
C THR A 127 -10.00 -15.60 -19.20
N PRO A 128 -10.13 -15.30 -20.50
CA PRO A 128 -10.21 -16.36 -21.50
C PRO A 128 -8.98 -17.29 -21.52
N GLN A 129 -7.83 -16.85 -21.00
CA GLN A 129 -6.56 -17.55 -21.08
C GLN A 129 -6.14 -18.19 -19.76
N ALA A 130 -6.54 -17.61 -18.60
CA ALA A 130 -6.05 -18.04 -17.29
C ALA A 130 -6.98 -17.62 -16.16
N ARG A 131 -6.95 -18.39 -15.10
CA ARG A 131 -7.46 -18.00 -13.79
C ARG A 131 -6.34 -17.31 -13.00
N VAL A 132 -6.56 -16.07 -12.60
CA VAL A 132 -5.59 -15.24 -11.89
C VAL A 132 -6.06 -15.02 -10.46
N ALA A 133 -5.20 -15.35 -9.49
CA ALA A 133 -5.43 -15.06 -8.08
C ALA A 133 -4.72 -13.76 -7.67
N LEU A 134 -5.36 -12.98 -6.78
CA LEU A 134 -4.76 -11.82 -6.12
C LEU A 134 -4.94 -11.98 -4.60
N ILE A 135 -3.84 -11.82 -3.87
CA ILE A 135 -3.81 -11.64 -2.42
C ILE A 135 -3.40 -10.21 -2.14
N GLY A 136 -4.13 -9.51 -1.27
CA GLY A 136 -3.81 -8.14 -0.85
C GLY A 136 -3.47 -8.07 0.64
N ALA A 137 -2.44 -7.30 1.00
CA ALA A 137 -2.05 -7.03 2.39
C ALA A 137 -1.49 -5.61 2.55
N THR A 138 -1.46 -5.12 3.79
CA THR A 138 -0.81 -3.84 4.12
C THR A 138 -0.05 -3.91 5.44
N SER A 139 1.10 -3.26 5.50
CA SER A 139 1.85 -3.04 6.74
C SER A 139 1.55 -1.68 7.39
N ASN A 140 1.15 -0.70 6.60
CA ASN A 140 0.73 0.59 7.11
C ASN A 140 -0.76 0.56 7.49
N LEU A 141 -1.02 0.43 8.78
CA LEU A 141 -2.35 0.18 9.33
C LEU A 141 -2.55 0.81 10.71
N ASP A 142 -3.76 1.24 10.99
CA ASP A 142 -4.23 1.46 12.35
C ASP A 142 -4.64 0.10 12.96
N PRO A 143 -4.25 -0.24 14.20
CA PRO A 143 -4.65 -1.49 14.84
C PRO A 143 -6.17 -1.73 14.88
N ALA A 144 -6.98 -0.67 14.93
CA ALA A 144 -8.44 -0.77 14.91
C ALA A 144 -9.00 -1.16 13.53
N ALA A 145 -8.23 -0.98 12.46
CA ALA A 145 -8.61 -1.35 11.10
C ALA A 145 -8.31 -2.82 10.75
N ILE A 146 -7.56 -3.53 11.60
CA ILE A 146 -7.20 -4.94 11.37
C ILE A 146 -8.46 -5.81 11.44
N ALA A 147 -8.65 -6.68 10.45
CA ALA A 147 -9.69 -7.70 10.48
C ALA A 147 -9.46 -8.69 11.64
N GLY A 148 -10.53 -9.06 12.31
CA GLY A 148 -10.50 -10.06 13.40
C GLY A 148 -11.00 -11.42 12.94
N GLY A 149 -10.37 -12.49 13.43
CA GLY A 149 -10.76 -13.87 13.11
C GLY A 149 -12.15 -14.24 13.66
N GLN A 150 -12.88 -15.07 12.92
CA GLN A 150 -14.12 -15.67 13.36
C GLN A 150 -13.82 -16.79 14.37
N GLY A 151 -14.39 -16.69 15.56
CA GLY A 151 -14.33 -17.75 16.58
C GLY A 151 -15.64 -18.53 16.71
N PHE A 152 -15.62 -19.57 17.55
CA PHE A 152 -16.83 -20.39 17.78
C PHE A 152 -17.99 -19.62 18.42
N ARG A 153 -17.69 -18.65 19.28
CA ARG A 153 -18.68 -17.92 20.09
C ARG A 153 -18.67 -16.42 19.85
N MET A 154 -17.75 -15.93 19.03
CA MET A 154 -17.61 -14.51 18.74
C MET A 154 -17.44 -14.31 17.24
N LYS A 155 -18.20 -13.37 16.69
CA LYS A 155 -18.07 -12.97 15.30
C LYS A 155 -16.67 -12.38 15.05
N GLY A 156 -16.16 -12.59 13.86
CA GLY A 156 -14.99 -11.87 13.36
C GLY A 156 -15.27 -10.36 13.25
N ARG A 157 -14.23 -9.58 13.11
CA ARG A 157 -14.29 -8.12 12.94
C ARG A 157 -13.96 -7.76 11.50
N PRO A 158 -14.81 -6.95 10.84
CA PRO A 158 -14.48 -6.41 9.51
C PRO A 158 -13.22 -5.56 9.54
N GLY A 159 -12.42 -5.67 8.49
CA GLY A 159 -11.17 -4.92 8.38
C GLY A 159 -10.30 -5.37 7.21
N LEU A 160 -9.03 -4.98 7.29
CA LEU A 160 -7.99 -5.27 6.31
C LEU A 160 -7.14 -6.50 6.68
N ASN A 161 -6.48 -7.09 5.68
CA ASN A 161 -5.48 -8.13 5.83
C ASN A 161 -4.13 -7.51 6.24
N PRO A 162 -3.68 -7.68 7.50
CA PRO A 162 -2.46 -7.05 7.99
C PRO A 162 -1.21 -7.81 7.57
N LEU A 163 -0.12 -7.06 7.41
CA LEU A 163 1.25 -7.53 7.52
C LEU A 163 1.93 -6.73 8.62
N ARG A 164 1.79 -7.14 9.87
CA ARG A 164 2.51 -6.52 10.98
C ARG A 164 3.99 -6.82 10.90
N TYR A 165 4.79 -5.99 11.53
CA TYR A 165 6.24 -6.17 11.63
C TYR A 165 6.74 -5.66 12.98
N LYS A 166 7.96 -6.05 13.34
CA LYS A 166 8.67 -5.57 14.53
C LYS A 166 9.92 -4.81 14.10
N THR A 167 10.17 -3.71 14.77
CA THR A 167 11.47 -3.01 14.69
C THR A 167 12.28 -3.38 15.92
N ILE A 168 13.49 -3.87 15.72
CA ILE A 168 14.44 -4.25 16.75
C ILE A 168 15.66 -3.34 16.63
N TYR A 169 16.00 -2.68 17.71
CA TYR A 169 17.18 -1.84 17.80
C TYR A 169 18.32 -2.66 18.42
N HIS A 170 19.28 -3.08 17.63
CA HIS A 170 20.51 -3.70 18.11
C HIS A 170 21.43 -2.61 18.62
N VAL A 171 21.94 -2.77 19.85
CA VAL A 171 22.74 -1.72 20.51
C VAL A 171 23.90 -2.32 21.27
N ASP A 172 25.02 -1.60 21.29
CA ASP A 172 26.19 -1.94 22.09
C ASP A 172 25.91 -1.85 23.59
N ARG A 173 26.83 -2.35 24.39
CA ARG A 173 26.66 -2.39 25.86
C ARG A 173 26.48 -1.02 26.48
N GLU A 174 27.20 -0.01 26.03
CA GLU A 174 27.10 1.34 26.57
C GLU A 174 25.70 1.91 26.33
N THR A 175 25.19 1.81 25.11
CA THR A 175 23.85 2.24 24.74
C THR A 175 22.77 1.43 25.47
N PHE A 176 22.94 0.13 25.61
CA PHE A 176 22.01 -0.75 26.33
C PHE A 176 21.88 -0.34 27.81
N GLU A 177 23.02 -0.09 28.50
CA GLU A 177 23.01 0.37 29.90
C GLU A 177 22.41 1.77 30.03
N MET A 178 22.66 2.66 29.07
CA MET A 178 22.06 4.00 29.02
C MET A 178 20.53 3.93 28.89
N VAL A 179 20.00 3.11 27.99
CA VAL A 179 18.56 2.89 27.79
C VAL A 179 17.90 2.42 29.08
N ASN A 180 18.46 1.38 29.71
CA ASN A 180 17.93 0.86 31.00
C ASN A 180 17.95 1.93 32.11
N ARG A 181 19.03 2.67 32.24
CA ARG A 181 19.16 3.74 33.23
C ARG A 181 18.14 4.85 33.00
N MET A 182 17.95 5.27 31.73
CA MET A 182 16.97 6.32 31.41
C MET A 182 15.54 5.85 31.64
N ALA A 183 15.20 4.63 31.24
CA ALA A 183 13.87 4.06 31.44
C ALA A 183 13.50 4.01 32.90
N LYS A 184 14.44 3.57 33.77
CA LYS A 184 14.26 3.51 35.23
C LYS A 184 14.15 4.90 35.87
N LEU A 185 15.03 5.86 35.47
CA LEU A 185 15.03 7.21 36.00
C LEU A 185 13.73 7.96 35.71
N LEU A 186 13.15 7.72 34.52
CA LEU A 186 11.95 8.40 34.03
C LEU A 186 10.66 7.60 34.26
N HIS A 187 10.72 6.47 34.97
CA HIS A 187 9.57 5.60 35.26
C HIS A 187 8.80 5.13 34.00
N ILE A 188 9.47 5.01 32.84
CA ILE A 188 8.82 4.71 31.55
C ILE A 188 8.27 3.28 31.53
N ASN A 189 8.99 2.32 32.14
CA ASN A 189 8.64 0.90 32.12
C ASN A 189 7.91 0.41 33.37
N ASP A 190 7.66 1.25 34.39
CA ASP A 190 7.11 0.83 35.68
C ASP A 190 5.81 0.01 35.53
N TYR A 191 4.92 0.42 34.63
CA TYR A 191 3.68 -0.33 34.37
C TYR A 191 3.95 -1.71 33.75
N GLN A 192 4.91 -1.80 32.84
CA GLN A 192 5.32 -3.07 32.24
C GLN A 192 5.97 -3.99 33.30
N GLU A 193 6.85 -3.45 34.11
CA GLU A 193 7.48 -4.17 35.24
C GLU A 193 6.42 -4.69 36.20
N LEU A 194 5.46 -3.85 36.59
CA LEU A 194 4.33 -4.25 37.43
C LEU A 194 3.49 -5.36 36.80
N THR A 195 3.20 -5.31 35.48
CA THR A 195 2.45 -6.37 34.83
C THR A 195 3.20 -7.70 34.80
N ILE A 196 4.53 -7.67 34.70
CA ILE A 196 5.39 -8.86 34.84
C ILE A 196 5.37 -9.39 36.29
N GLU A 197 5.52 -8.53 37.30
CA GLU A 197 5.47 -8.90 38.73
C GLU A 197 4.12 -9.53 39.10
N LEU A 198 3.02 -9.03 38.53
CA LEU A 198 1.67 -9.56 38.76
C LEU A 198 1.38 -10.83 37.92
N GLY A 199 2.28 -11.26 37.06
CA GLY A 199 2.13 -12.47 36.24
C GLY A 199 1.26 -12.30 34.99
N TYR A 200 0.90 -11.09 34.60
CA TYR A 200 0.14 -10.80 33.37
C TYR A 200 1.03 -10.78 32.12
N ALA A 201 2.33 -10.58 32.26
CA ALA A 201 3.29 -10.61 31.18
C ALA A 201 4.51 -11.48 31.53
N ALA A 202 5.14 -12.05 30.52
CA ALA A 202 6.38 -12.81 30.69
C ALA A 202 7.57 -11.86 30.95
N PRO A 203 8.55 -12.26 31.79
CA PRO A 203 9.79 -11.51 31.97
C PRO A 203 10.55 -11.35 30.65
N LEU A 204 11.17 -10.19 30.48
CA LEU A 204 12.05 -9.93 29.34
C LEU A 204 13.33 -10.79 29.46
N ALA A 205 13.88 -11.18 28.31
CA ALA A 205 15.20 -11.82 28.28
C ALA A 205 16.29 -10.83 28.75
N LYS A 206 17.36 -11.32 29.38
CA LYS A 206 18.43 -10.49 29.99
C LYS A 206 19.16 -9.57 29.00
N ASN A 207 19.12 -9.92 27.72
CA ASN A 207 19.72 -9.16 26.62
C ASN A 207 18.72 -8.21 25.95
N ILE A 208 17.52 -8.03 26.49
CA ILE A 208 16.50 -7.12 25.98
C ILE A 208 16.25 -5.99 26.99
N ALA A 209 16.36 -4.76 26.54
CA ALA A 209 15.93 -3.56 27.24
C ALA A 209 14.74 -2.94 26.53
N CYS A 210 13.85 -2.30 27.28
CA CYS A 210 12.72 -1.55 26.73
C CYS A 210 12.79 -0.07 27.12
N PHE A 211 12.31 0.77 26.21
CA PHE A 211 12.02 2.17 26.48
C PHE A 211 10.61 2.46 25.95
N GLY A 212 9.63 2.26 26.82
CA GLY A 212 8.22 2.22 26.42
C GLY A 212 7.95 1.08 25.44
N ILE A 213 7.50 1.44 24.24
CA ILE A 213 7.18 0.47 23.18
C ILE A 213 8.39 0.00 22.37
N TYR A 214 9.55 0.62 22.55
CA TYR A 214 10.76 0.30 21.78
C TYR A 214 11.57 -0.80 22.46
N HIS A 215 12.02 -1.77 21.65
CA HIS A 215 12.82 -2.92 22.11
C HIS A 215 14.25 -2.79 21.62
N PHE A 216 15.19 -2.91 22.55
CA PHE A 216 16.62 -2.84 22.30
C PHE A 216 17.27 -4.18 22.66
N VAL A 217 18.01 -4.75 21.73
CA VAL A 217 18.72 -6.01 21.93
C VAL A 217 20.20 -5.71 22.06
N LEU A 218 20.82 -6.24 23.13
CA LEU A 218 22.26 -6.13 23.34
C LEU A 218 23.01 -6.88 22.22
N ASP A 219 23.85 -6.16 21.49
CA ASP A 219 24.67 -6.67 20.38
C ASP A 219 26.09 -6.10 20.45
N SER A 220 26.95 -6.46 19.50
CA SER A 220 28.29 -5.91 19.32
C SER A 220 28.30 -4.59 18.53
N GLN A 221 27.21 -4.26 17.81
CA GLN A 221 27.09 -3.10 16.93
C GLN A 221 25.70 -2.47 17.07
N ASN A 222 25.61 -1.19 16.69
CA ASN A 222 24.37 -0.45 16.65
C ASN A 222 23.77 -0.54 15.23
N PHE A 223 22.58 -1.14 15.08
CA PHE A 223 21.82 -1.18 13.82
C PHE A 223 20.33 -1.40 14.10
N VAL A 224 19.52 -1.22 13.08
CA VAL A 224 18.07 -1.43 13.15
C VAL A 224 17.70 -2.59 12.24
N GLU A 225 16.99 -3.57 12.78
CA GLU A 225 16.43 -4.70 12.07
C GLU A 225 14.91 -4.58 12.01
N THR A 226 14.31 -4.96 10.89
CA THR A 226 12.84 -5.06 10.77
C THR A 226 12.47 -6.46 10.31
N ILE A 227 11.57 -7.12 11.04
CA ILE A 227 11.13 -8.49 10.74
C ILE A 227 9.60 -8.57 10.64
N PRO A 228 9.04 -9.32 9.67
CA PRO A 228 7.60 -9.55 9.60
C PRO A 228 7.09 -10.22 10.88
N ASP A 229 5.84 -9.97 11.25
CA ASP A 229 5.17 -10.77 12.28
C ASP A 229 4.99 -12.20 11.75
N PRO A 230 5.44 -13.24 12.47
CA PRO A 230 5.45 -14.61 11.95
C PRO A 230 4.04 -15.17 11.69
N ILE A 231 3.02 -14.72 12.42
CA ILE A 231 1.64 -15.18 12.22
C ILE A 231 1.08 -14.58 10.93
N ASP A 232 1.38 -13.30 10.66
CA ASP A 232 0.92 -12.63 9.44
C ASP A 232 1.70 -13.14 8.22
N GLU A 233 3.00 -13.36 8.37
CA GLU A 233 3.84 -13.96 7.34
C GLU A 233 3.32 -15.35 6.95
N GLU A 234 3.17 -16.26 7.90
CA GLU A 234 2.65 -17.63 7.68
C GLU A 234 1.29 -17.59 6.97
N ARG A 235 0.34 -16.78 7.47
CA ARG A 235 -0.99 -16.64 6.86
C ARG A 235 -0.94 -16.19 5.41
N ILE A 236 -0.08 -15.22 5.08
CA ILE A 236 0.05 -14.69 3.71
C ILE A 236 0.69 -15.74 2.81
N LEU A 237 1.76 -16.39 3.25
CA LEU A 237 2.46 -17.42 2.46
C LEU A 237 1.60 -18.66 2.24
N ASP A 238 0.87 -19.11 3.25
CA ASP A 238 -0.09 -20.22 3.13
C ASP A 238 -1.19 -19.93 2.11
N GLU A 239 -1.73 -18.69 2.10
CA GLU A 239 -2.75 -18.30 1.13
C GLU A 239 -2.17 -18.20 -0.30
N ILE A 240 -0.92 -17.76 -0.46
CA ILE A 240 -0.24 -17.76 -1.77
C ILE A 240 -0.07 -19.21 -2.28
N GLN A 241 0.35 -20.13 -1.42
CA GLN A 241 0.48 -21.54 -1.77
C GLN A 241 -0.86 -22.19 -2.09
N GLU A 242 -1.92 -21.85 -1.35
CA GLU A 242 -3.28 -22.33 -1.64
C GLU A 242 -3.80 -21.76 -2.97
N ALA A 243 -3.61 -20.45 -3.20
CA ALA A 243 -3.96 -19.82 -4.46
C ALA A 243 -3.23 -20.46 -5.66
N LYS A 244 -1.96 -20.86 -5.48
CA LYS A 244 -1.17 -21.55 -6.51
C LYS A 244 -1.74 -22.92 -6.89
N ARG A 245 -2.46 -23.59 -5.97
CA ARG A 245 -3.15 -24.85 -6.28
C ARG A 245 -4.47 -24.63 -7.05
N GLN A 246 -5.05 -23.43 -6.97
CA GLN A 246 -6.38 -23.12 -7.51
C GLN A 246 -6.36 -22.18 -8.73
N ALA A 247 -5.23 -21.54 -9.02
CA ALA A 247 -5.08 -20.60 -10.13
C ALA A 247 -3.84 -20.89 -10.95
N ASP A 248 -3.86 -20.47 -12.20
CA ASP A 248 -2.71 -20.57 -13.10
C ASP A 248 -1.61 -19.57 -12.72
N ILE A 249 -2.02 -18.37 -12.24
CA ILE A 249 -1.14 -17.24 -11.95
C ILE A 249 -1.55 -16.64 -10.61
N VAL A 250 -0.56 -16.34 -9.77
CA VAL A 250 -0.76 -15.71 -8.46
C VAL A 250 -0.05 -14.37 -8.43
N LEU A 251 -0.76 -13.32 -8.01
CA LEU A 251 -0.26 -11.98 -7.76
C LEU A 251 -0.35 -11.68 -6.26
N PHE A 252 0.68 -11.05 -5.70
CA PHE A 252 0.65 -10.54 -4.34
C PHE A 252 0.73 -9.01 -4.38
N SER A 253 -0.27 -8.34 -3.80
CA SER A 253 -0.34 -6.88 -3.68
C SER A 253 0.01 -6.45 -2.26
N LEU A 254 0.99 -5.57 -2.11
CA LEU A 254 1.49 -5.15 -0.82
C LEU A 254 1.55 -3.62 -0.72
N HIS A 255 0.74 -3.06 0.20
CA HIS A 255 0.73 -1.63 0.50
C HIS A 255 1.62 -1.31 1.70
N THR A 256 2.63 -0.43 1.50
CA THR A 256 3.63 -0.10 2.54
C THR A 256 4.06 1.35 2.45
N HIS A 257 4.19 2.04 3.60
CA HIS A 257 4.74 3.40 3.67
C HIS A 257 6.10 3.46 4.35
N GLU A 258 6.52 2.36 4.96
CA GLU A 258 7.72 2.30 5.77
C GLU A 258 8.97 2.61 4.94
N MET A 259 9.95 3.26 5.58
CA MET A 259 11.21 3.69 4.99
C MET A 259 12.37 3.41 5.95
N VAL A 260 13.58 3.46 5.45
CA VAL A 260 14.80 3.36 6.27
C VAL A 260 15.29 4.76 6.62
N GLY A 261 15.27 5.11 7.90
CA GLY A 261 15.65 6.43 8.37
C GLY A 261 14.77 7.53 7.76
N LYS A 262 15.37 8.42 6.96
CA LYS A 262 14.68 9.52 6.25
C LYS A 262 14.65 9.31 4.73
N ASP A 263 15.03 8.13 4.26
CA ASP A 263 15.09 7.84 2.82
C ASP A 263 13.81 7.13 2.36
N PHE A 264 12.94 7.88 1.71
CA PHE A 264 11.68 7.38 1.13
C PHE A 264 11.86 6.29 0.05
N PHE A 265 13.04 6.25 -0.59
CA PHE A 265 13.33 5.32 -1.67
C PHE A 265 13.90 3.99 -1.18
N SER A 266 14.39 3.96 0.07
CA SER A 266 14.91 2.76 0.70
C SER A 266 13.78 1.82 1.15
N ILE A 267 14.02 0.52 0.97
CA ILE A 267 13.06 -0.53 1.26
C ILE A 267 13.47 -1.18 2.60
N PRO A 268 12.62 -1.13 3.65
CA PRO A 268 12.87 -1.86 4.89
C PRO A 268 13.00 -3.37 4.65
N GLU A 269 13.82 -4.02 5.48
CA GLU A 269 14.18 -5.43 5.32
C GLU A 269 12.96 -6.35 5.35
N PHE A 270 11.99 -6.11 6.23
CA PHE A 270 10.77 -6.92 6.30
C PHE A 270 9.97 -6.92 5.00
N ILE A 271 9.97 -5.80 4.25
CA ILE A 271 9.28 -5.67 2.94
C ILE A 271 9.98 -6.54 1.90
N SER A 272 11.32 -6.46 1.82
CA SER A 272 12.10 -7.32 0.93
C SER A 272 11.92 -8.79 1.28
N THR A 273 11.99 -9.12 2.58
CA THR A 273 11.83 -10.47 3.10
C THR A 273 10.49 -11.09 2.68
N ILE A 274 9.36 -10.42 2.94
CA ILE A 274 8.05 -10.97 2.58
C ILE A 274 7.85 -11.03 1.06
N SER A 275 8.40 -10.06 0.32
CA SER A 275 8.30 -10.05 -1.15
C SER A 275 9.05 -11.21 -1.77
N HIS A 276 10.28 -11.49 -1.31
CA HIS A 276 11.06 -12.65 -1.76
C HIS A 276 10.36 -13.96 -1.41
N LYS A 277 9.93 -14.11 -0.15
CA LYS A 277 9.18 -15.31 0.29
C LYS A 277 7.87 -15.51 -0.47
N ALA A 278 7.19 -14.44 -0.86
CA ALA A 278 5.97 -14.52 -1.67
C ALA A 278 6.25 -15.10 -3.07
N ILE A 279 7.33 -14.66 -3.73
CA ILE A 279 7.78 -15.27 -5.00
C ILE A 279 8.14 -16.74 -4.81
N ASP A 280 8.94 -17.06 -3.78
CA ASP A 280 9.35 -18.44 -3.49
C ASP A 280 8.15 -19.34 -3.14
N ALA A 281 7.09 -18.79 -2.54
CA ALA A 281 5.84 -19.48 -2.24
C ALA A 281 4.94 -19.71 -3.48
N GLY A 282 5.23 -19.05 -4.61
CA GLY A 282 4.53 -19.26 -5.88
C GLY A 282 3.84 -18.04 -6.48
N ALA A 283 3.99 -16.85 -5.91
CA ALA A 283 3.55 -15.63 -6.58
C ALA A 283 4.45 -15.36 -7.81
N SER A 284 3.86 -15.00 -8.94
CA SER A 284 4.63 -14.62 -10.13
C SER A 284 5.11 -13.18 -10.09
N VAL A 285 4.33 -12.32 -9.42
CA VAL A 285 4.61 -10.87 -9.31
C VAL A 285 4.16 -10.36 -7.94
N VAL A 286 5.01 -9.50 -7.35
CA VAL A 286 4.65 -8.67 -6.20
C VAL A 286 4.42 -7.24 -6.69
N ILE A 287 3.24 -6.68 -6.37
CA ILE A 287 2.84 -5.32 -6.77
C ILE A 287 2.82 -4.45 -5.52
N GLY A 288 3.89 -3.66 -5.31
CA GLY A 288 4.03 -2.72 -4.21
C GLY A 288 3.46 -1.35 -4.55
N HIS A 289 2.88 -0.72 -3.55
CA HIS A 289 2.34 0.64 -3.57
C HIS A 289 2.29 1.21 -2.14
N GLY A 290 1.87 2.46 -1.95
CA GLY A 290 1.73 3.11 -0.64
C GLY A 290 2.59 4.34 -0.41
N PRO A 291 3.92 4.34 -0.61
CA PRO A 291 4.75 5.50 -0.26
C PRO A 291 4.50 6.72 -1.15
N HIS A 292 3.57 6.61 -2.10
CA HIS A 292 3.23 7.63 -3.10
C HIS A 292 4.40 8.05 -4.00
N MET A 293 5.49 7.31 -3.93
CA MET A 293 6.73 7.53 -4.69
C MET A 293 7.19 6.23 -5.33
N LEU A 294 7.96 6.35 -6.38
CA LEU A 294 8.57 5.20 -7.03
C LEU A 294 9.65 4.58 -6.15
N ARG A 295 9.65 3.26 -6.05
CA ARG A 295 10.75 2.45 -5.53
C ARG A 295 11.23 1.48 -6.60
N GLY A 296 12.44 0.92 -6.44
CA GLY A 296 13.06 0.07 -7.44
C GLY A 296 12.22 -1.13 -7.87
N VAL A 297 12.52 -1.65 -9.05
CA VAL A 297 12.00 -2.92 -9.56
C VAL A 297 13.07 -3.98 -9.37
N GLU A 298 12.69 -5.16 -8.90
CA GLU A 298 13.60 -6.28 -8.64
C GLU A 298 13.17 -7.52 -9.43
N ALA A 299 14.08 -8.07 -10.24
CA ALA A 299 13.92 -9.38 -10.86
C ALA A 299 14.48 -10.45 -9.91
N TYR A 300 13.61 -11.33 -9.40
CA TYR A 300 13.94 -12.30 -8.38
C TYR A 300 13.35 -13.67 -8.69
N HIS A 301 14.18 -14.71 -8.77
CA HIS A 301 13.81 -16.13 -8.95
C HIS A 301 12.76 -16.40 -10.04
N GLY A 302 12.86 -15.69 -11.18
CA GLY A 302 11.92 -15.81 -12.30
C GLY A 302 10.64 -14.99 -12.16
N GLY A 303 10.44 -14.29 -11.03
CA GLY A 303 9.38 -13.32 -10.80
C GLY A 303 9.87 -11.88 -10.89
N VAL A 304 8.97 -10.93 -10.70
CA VAL A 304 9.29 -9.50 -10.57
C VAL A 304 8.60 -8.89 -9.35
N ILE A 305 9.33 -8.02 -8.64
CA ILE A 305 8.83 -7.26 -7.51
C ILE A 305 8.88 -5.78 -7.89
N PHE A 306 7.72 -5.16 -7.97
CA PHE A 306 7.60 -3.71 -8.04
C PHE A 306 7.47 -3.18 -6.61
N HIS A 307 8.52 -2.60 -6.05
CA HIS A 307 8.48 -2.13 -4.64
C HIS A 307 7.59 -0.91 -4.43
N SER A 308 7.35 -0.10 -5.45
CA SER A 308 6.25 0.87 -5.52
C SER A 308 6.08 1.41 -6.93
N LEU A 309 4.85 1.43 -7.41
CA LEU A 309 4.46 2.00 -8.71
C LEU A 309 4.10 3.50 -8.61
N GLY A 310 4.11 4.11 -7.41
CA GLY A 310 3.67 5.48 -7.18
C GLY A 310 2.14 5.64 -7.26
N ASN A 311 1.67 6.84 -7.56
CA ASN A 311 0.24 7.14 -7.64
C ASN A 311 -0.29 6.97 -9.06
N PHE A 312 -1.45 6.31 -9.22
CA PHE A 312 -2.18 6.36 -10.49
C PHE A 312 -3.15 7.55 -10.53
N LEU A 313 -3.93 7.73 -9.46
CA LEU A 313 -4.78 8.90 -9.24
C LEU A 313 -4.40 9.52 -7.89
N PHE A 314 -4.27 10.84 -7.82
CA PHE A 314 -3.91 11.48 -6.56
C PHE A 314 -4.66 12.79 -6.35
N GLN A 315 -5.90 12.69 -5.86
CA GLN A 315 -6.85 13.81 -5.74
C GLN A 315 -7.14 14.18 -4.29
N THR A 316 -6.15 14.09 -3.41
CA THR A 316 -6.29 14.36 -1.96
C THR A 316 -6.78 15.77 -1.65
N GLU A 317 -6.48 16.76 -2.52
CA GLU A 317 -6.86 18.16 -2.32
C GLU A 317 -8.34 18.45 -2.65
N THR A 318 -9.06 17.46 -3.16
CA THR A 318 -10.48 17.60 -3.58
C THR A 318 -11.41 16.63 -2.87
N ILE A 319 -11.02 16.12 -1.71
CA ILE A 319 -11.91 15.38 -0.81
C ILE A 319 -13.10 16.26 -0.46
N ALA A 320 -14.31 15.72 -0.51
CA ALA A 320 -15.54 16.48 -0.32
C ALA A 320 -15.78 16.87 1.16
N SER A 321 -15.37 16.04 2.11
CA SER A 321 -15.61 16.24 3.54
C SER A 321 -14.44 15.78 4.40
N GLN A 322 -14.33 16.35 5.59
CA GLN A 322 -13.43 15.90 6.66
C GLN A 322 -14.20 15.91 7.99
N PRO A 323 -13.89 14.98 8.93
CA PRO A 323 -14.57 14.96 10.21
C PRO A 323 -14.17 16.14 11.10
N TYR A 324 -14.98 16.40 12.12
CA TYR A 324 -14.74 17.42 13.15
C TYR A 324 -13.30 17.37 13.72
N ASP A 325 -12.81 16.16 14.01
CA ASP A 325 -11.49 15.93 14.57
C ASP A 325 -10.35 16.47 13.68
N ALA A 326 -10.52 16.44 12.37
CA ALA A 326 -9.56 17.00 11.42
C ALA A 326 -9.43 18.52 11.56
N PHE A 327 -10.57 19.22 11.71
CA PHE A 327 -10.58 20.67 11.90
C PHE A 327 -10.01 21.07 13.25
N VAL A 328 -10.38 20.37 14.33
CA VAL A 328 -9.83 20.59 15.68
C VAL A 328 -8.32 20.43 15.69
N LYS A 329 -7.80 19.36 15.09
CA LYS A 329 -6.34 19.08 15.00
C LYS A 329 -5.59 20.21 14.28
N MET A 330 -6.23 20.88 13.34
CA MET A 330 -5.67 22.00 12.59
C MET A 330 -5.98 23.36 13.19
N HIS A 331 -6.67 23.43 14.37
CA HIS A 331 -7.14 24.65 15.01
C HIS A 331 -8.04 25.52 14.11
N LEU A 332 -8.88 24.86 13.30
CA LEU A 332 -9.82 25.49 12.39
C LEU A 332 -11.26 25.41 12.90
N SER A 333 -12.10 26.40 12.51
CA SER A 333 -13.55 26.32 12.74
C SER A 333 -14.17 25.23 11.87
N GLN A 334 -15.26 24.63 12.35
CA GLN A 334 -16.05 23.66 11.57
C GLN A 334 -16.71 24.27 10.33
N ASP A 335 -16.92 25.60 10.30
CA ASP A 335 -17.43 26.32 9.15
C ASP A 335 -16.38 26.54 8.05
N THR A 336 -15.12 26.14 8.31
CA THR A 336 -14.03 26.22 7.33
C THR A 336 -14.31 25.27 6.18
N ARG A 337 -14.23 25.76 4.94
CA ARG A 337 -14.37 24.88 3.76
C ARG A 337 -13.22 23.88 3.68
N VAL A 338 -13.48 22.69 3.17
CA VAL A 338 -12.43 21.66 3.01
C VAL A 338 -11.27 22.14 2.14
N GLY A 339 -11.54 22.97 1.11
CA GLY A 339 -10.47 23.60 0.32
C GLY A 339 -9.54 24.49 1.16
N GLU A 340 -10.09 25.30 2.07
CA GLU A 340 -9.32 26.13 3.00
C GLU A 340 -8.57 25.29 4.04
N TYR A 341 -9.16 24.17 4.49
CA TYR A 341 -8.48 23.17 5.31
C TYR A 341 -7.23 22.61 4.59
N MET A 342 -7.35 22.27 3.30
CA MET A 342 -6.22 21.77 2.50
C MET A 342 -5.17 22.87 2.24
N ASP A 343 -5.58 24.12 2.06
CA ASP A 343 -4.65 25.25 1.95
C ASP A 343 -3.88 25.47 3.25
N ASN A 344 -4.57 25.39 4.40
CA ASN A 344 -3.93 25.49 5.71
C ASN A 344 -2.93 24.34 5.93
N ARG A 345 -3.33 23.11 5.64
CA ARG A 345 -2.47 21.90 5.77
C ARG A 345 -1.19 22.00 4.92
N SER A 346 -1.31 22.52 3.72
CA SER A 346 -0.18 22.68 2.80
C SER A 346 0.53 24.05 2.90
N LYS A 347 0.12 24.92 3.84
CA LYS A 347 0.56 26.32 3.92
C LYS A 347 0.47 27.01 2.56
N ASN A 348 -0.70 26.95 1.95
CA ASN A 348 -0.96 27.43 0.59
C ASN A 348 -0.03 26.80 -0.47
N GLY A 349 0.18 25.48 -0.39
CA GLY A 349 0.97 24.74 -1.36
C GLY A 349 2.49 24.90 -1.25
N THR A 350 3.00 25.39 -0.12
CA THR A 350 4.43 25.59 0.11
C THR A 350 5.11 24.45 0.87
N VAL A 351 4.34 23.50 1.42
CA VAL A 351 4.86 22.34 2.15
C VAL A 351 4.08 21.07 1.79
N GLY A 352 4.68 19.90 2.06
CA GLY A 352 4.09 18.59 1.82
C GLY A 352 3.99 18.23 0.34
N TYR A 353 2.96 17.48 -0.03
CA TYR A 353 2.81 16.90 -1.37
C TYR A 353 2.92 17.91 -2.53
N PRO A 354 2.38 19.13 -2.47
CA PRO A 354 2.50 20.09 -3.57
C PRO A 354 3.96 20.41 -3.99
N VAL A 355 4.91 20.37 -3.04
CA VAL A 355 6.31 20.70 -3.29
C VAL A 355 7.23 19.47 -3.42
N MET A 356 6.68 18.27 -3.44
CA MET A 356 7.44 17.02 -3.57
C MET A 356 7.24 16.44 -4.98
N PRO A 357 8.16 16.67 -5.93
CA PRO A 357 7.93 16.26 -7.33
C PRO A 357 7.75 14.75 -7.51
N ASP A 358 8.33 13.94 -6.65
CA ASP A 358 8.25 12.48 -6.74
C ASP A 358 6.84 11.91 -6.53
N ILE A 359 5.99 12.63 -5.79
CA ILE A 359 4.58 12.26 -5.56
C ILE A 359 3.77 12.28 -6.86
N TRP A 360 4.18 13.09 -7.84
CA TRP A 360 3.45 13.35 -9.07
C TRP A 360 3.95 12.56 -10.28
N ASN A 361 4.88 11.62 -10.04
CA ASN A 361 5.44 10.73 -11.04
C ASN A 361 5.21 9.26 -10.65
N ALA A 362 4.76 8.45 -11.59
CA ALA A 362 4.40 7.06 -11.37
C ALA A 362 4.68 6.19 -12.60
N PHE A 363 4.35 4.91 -12.52
CA PHE A 363 4.34 3.99 -13.66
C PHE A 363 3.02 3.24 -13.80
N ALA A 364 2.67 2.94 -15.06
CA ALA A 364 1.97 1.71 -15.39
C ALA A 364 3.02 0.66 -15.76
N ALA A 365 3.01 -0.46 -15.06
CA ALA A 365 3.89 -1.59 -15.36
C ALA A 365 3.13 -2.67 -16.11
N SER A 366 3.61 -3.11 -17.27
CA SER A 366 3.01 -4.22 -18.01
C SER A 366 3.97 -5.40 -18.12
N TRP A 367 3.41 -6.60 -18.21
CA TRP A 367 4.17 -7.83 -18.43
C TRP A 367 3.32 -8.89 -19.12
N THR A 368 3.97 -9.94 -19.56
CA THR A 368 3.32 -11.12 -20.12
C THR A 368 3.78 -12.35 -19.34
N LEU A 369 2.86 -13.24 -19.00
CA LEU A 369 3.19 -14.59 -18.57
C LEU A 369 2.85 -15.56 -19.72
N GLU A 370 3.86 -16.25 -20.23
CA GLU A 370 3.71 -17.22 -21.28
C GLU A 370 4.26 -18.57 -20.84
N ASN A 371 3.37 -19.57 -20.77
CA ASN A 371 3.70 -20.93 -20.29
C ASN A 371 4.35 -20.96 -18.89
N GLY A 372 3.95 -20.03 -18.02
CA GLY A 372 4.48 -19.88 -16.66
C GLY A 372 5.75 -19.01 -16.55
N GLU A 373 6.31 -18.57 -17.68
CA GLU A 373 7.49 -17.71 -17.72
C GLU A 373 7.11 -16.23 -17.86
N LEU A 374 7.74 -15.39 -17.05
CA LEU A 374 7.59 -13.94 -17.11
C LEU A 374 8.38 -13.37 -18.29
N GLN A 375 7.73 -12.55 -19.08
CA GLN A 375 8.31 -11.91 -20.26
C GLN A 375 7.86 -10.46 -20.43
N ASN A 376 8.64 -9.69 -21.19
CA ASN A 376 8.25 -8.35 -21.67
C ASN A 376 7.81 -7.37 -20.56
N VAL A 377 8.53 -7.31 -19.46
CA VAL A 377 8.23 -6.34 -18.39
C VAL A 377 8.58 -4.93 -18.85
N LYS A 378 7.56 -4.06 -18.98
CA LYS A 378 7.68 -2.68 -19.47
C LYS A 378 7.11 -1.70 -18.49
N LEU A 379 7.74 -0.54 -18.39
CA LEU A 379 7.38 0.56 -17.52
C LEU A 379 7.00 1.77 -18.38
N TYR A 380 5.76 2.24 -18.23
CA TYR A 380 5.23 3.42 -18.91
C TYR A 380 5.13 4.56 -17.91
N PRO A 381 5.93 5.62 -18.04
CA PRO A 381 5.87 6.75 -17.12
C PRO A 381 4.50 7.43 -17.15
N ILE A 382 4.04 7.79 -15.96
CA ILE A 382 2.80 8.55 -15.73
C ILE A 382 3.17 9.83 -14.98
N GLU A 383 2.56 10.94 -15.37
CA GLU A 383 2.58 12.21 -14.64
C GLU A 383 1.19 12.57 -14.13
N LEU A 384 1.12 13.28 -13.01
CA LEU A 384 -0.11 13.65 -12.32
C LEU A 384 -0.34 15.18 -12.27
N GLY A 385 0.42 15.93 -13.07
CA GLY A 385 0.25 17.38 -13.25
C GLY A 385 0.52 18.20 -12.00
N GLN A 386 1.69 18.08 -11.37
CA GLN A 386 2.10 18.80 -10.16
C GLN A 386 1.78 20.31 -10.19
N HIS A 387 2.08 20.95 -11.32
CA HIS A 387 1.92 22.41 -11.49
C HIS A 387 0.55 22.82 -12.02
N SER A 388 -0.37 21.87 -12.18
CA SER A 388 -1.74 22.16 -12.60
C SER A 388 -2.55 22.76 -11.46
N SER A 389 -3.69 23.41 -11.80
CA SER A 389 -4.64 23.87 -10.79
C SER A 389 -5.19 22.67 -9.98
N ARG A 390 -5.67 22.92 -8.75
CA ARG A 390 -6.28 21.88 -7.90
C ARG A 390 -7.34 21.06 -8.64
N ALA A 391 -8.15 21.71 -9.49
CA ALA A 391 -9.18 21.06 -10.28
C ALA A 391 -8.64 20.12 -11.38
N GLN A 392 -7.38 20.27 -11.79
CA GLN A 392 -6.74 19.50 -12.85
C GLN A 392 -5.63 18.58 -12.34
N ARG A 393 -5.10 18.85 -11.16
CA ARG A 393 -4.03 18.08 -10.53
C ARG A 393 -4.54 16.70 -10.11
N GLY A 394 -3.66 15.69 -10.17
CA GLY A 394 -3.97 14.32 -9.75
C GLY A 394 -4.64 13.44 -10.82
N TRP A 395 -4.91 13.97 -12.02
CA TRP A 395 -5.31 13.14 -13.16
C TRP A 395 -4.07 12.55 -13.85
N PRO A 396 -4.02 11.22 -14.06
CA PRO A 396 -2.89 10.57 -14.71
C PRO A 396 -2.83 10.85 -16.21
N ARG A 397 -1.61 10.96 -16.73
CA ARG A 397 -1.32 11.04 -18.17
C ARG A 397 -0.06 10.25 -18.47
N LEU A 398 0.03 9.64 -19.64
CA LEU A 398 1.30 9.09 -20.10
C LEU A 398 2.31 10.22 -20.24
N SER A 399 3.49 10.02 -19.69
CA SER A 399 4.58 10.99 -19.73
C SER A 399 5.63 10.53 -20.74
N GLY A 400 6.16 11.48 -21.53
CA GLY A 400 7.34 11.24 -22.35
C GLY A 400 8.67 11.45 -21.61
N SER A 401 8.63 11.68 -20.29
CA SER A 401 9.81 12.07 -19.51
C SER A 401 10.76 10.90 -19.29
N ASN A 402 11.97 11.03 -19.81
CA ASN A 402 13.06 10.10 -19.51
C ASN A 402 13.59 10.25 -18.07
N GLU A 403 13.35 11.37 -17.38
CA GLU A 403 13.82 11.60 -16.01
C GLU A 403 13.24 10.56 -15.03
N THR A 404 11.93 10.31 -15.12
CA THR A 404 11.28 9.30 -14.31
C THR A 404 11.85 7.89 -14.58
N LEU A 405 12.13 7.58 -15.85
CA LEU A 405 12.74 6.30 -16.24
C LEU A 405 14.18 6.17 -15.75
N GLU A 406 14.99 7.22 -15.85
CA GLU A 406 16.35 7.19 -15.32
C GLU A 406 16.37 7.02 -13.80
N LYS A 407 15.46 7.67 -13.09
CA LYS A 407 15.33 7.51 -11.65
C LYS A 407 15.04 6.06 -11.28
N ILE A 408 14.05 5.41 -11.90
CA ILE A 408 13.73 4.01 -11.61
C ILE A 408 14.85 3.06 -12.00
N ARG A 409 15.56 3.34 -13.11
CA ARG A 409 16.73 2.58 -13.51
C ARG A 409 17.79 2.56 -12.41
N LEU A 410 18.14 3.74 -11.87
CA LEU A 410 19.11 3.86 -10.79
C LEU A 410 18.67 3.18 -9.49
N LEU A 411 17.38 3.27 -9.14
CA LEU A 411 16.82 2.60 -7.97
C LEU A 411 16.85 1.07 -8.14
N SER A 412 16.55 0.58 -9.34
CA SER A 412 16.52 -0.86 -9.64
C SER A 412 17.91 -1.47 -9.76
N GLU A 413 18.90 -0.71 -10.22
CA GLU A 413 20.32 -1.14 -10.23
C GLU A 413 20.84 -1.48 -8.83
N LYS A 414 20.39 -0.76 -7.80
CA LYS A 414 20.72 -1.06 -6.39
C LYS A 414 20.17 -2.42 -5.94
N LEU A 415 19.11 -2.89 -6.60
CA LEU A 415 18.48 -4.20 -6.39
C LEU A 415 18.98 -5.28 -7.38
N GLY A 416 20.04 -4.96 -8.13
CA GLY A 416 20.65 -5.87 -9.11
C GLY A 416 19.83 -6.09 -10.38
N THR A 417 18.88 -5.21 -10.69
CA THR A 417 18.01 -5.28 -11.86
C THR A 417 18.36 -4.17 -12.86
N LYS A 418 18.49 -4.52 -14.13
CA LYS A 418 18.78 -3.58 -15.21
C LYS A 418 17.50 -3.18 -15.93
N ILE A 419 17.40 -1.91 -16.29
CA ILE A 419 16.30 -1.36 -17.09
C ILE A 419 16.90 -0.66 -18.32
N LYS A 420 16.47 -1.10 -19.50
CA LYS A 420 16.79 -0.46 -20.77
C LYS A 420 15.72 0.58 -21.09
N ILE A 421 16.14 1.80 -21.44
CA ILE A 421 15.23 2.89 -21.79
C ILE A 421 15.27 3.12 -23.30
N GLU A 422 14.15 2.94 -23.97
CA GLU A 422 13.99 3.17 -25.40
C GLU A 422 12.62 3.77 -25.69
N ASN A 423 12.58 4.81 -26.51
CA ASN A 423 11.34 5.46 -26.97
C ASN A 423 10.39 5.88 -25.82
N GLY A 424 10.93 6.34 -24.69
CA GLY A 424 10.14 6.76 -23.51
C GLY A 424 9.51 5.60 -22.73
N ILE A 425 9.99 4.37 -22.90
CA ILE A 425 9.55 3.16 -22.20
C ILE A 425 10.75 2.48 -21.57
N GLY A 426 10.62 2.08 -20.31
CA GLY A 426 11.59 1.22 -19.63
C GLY A 426 11.29 -0.25 -19.89
N THR A 427 12.30 -1.04 -20.19
CA THR A 427 12.20 -2.51 -20.32
C THR A 427 13.10 -3.14 -19.26
N VAL A 428 12.51 -3.96 -18.39
CA VAL A 428 13.25 -4.68 -17.34
C VAL A 428 13.92 -5.90 -17.95
N GLU A 429 15.22 -6.05 -17.73
CA GLU A 429 15.97 -7.25 -18.11
C GLU A 429 15.71 -8.34 -17.05
N LEU A 430 15.03 -9.40 -17.45
CA LEU A 430 14.80 -10.59 -16.61
C LEU A 430 16.06 -11.47 -16.63
N LYS A 431 16.43 -11.98 -15.48
CA LYS A 431 17.60 -12.88 -15.32
C LYS A 431 17.22 -14.31 -15.64
#